data_00714e91a5f8b54bbf96a18800d2b395
#
_entry.id   00714e91a5f8b54bbf96a18800d2b395
#
_cell.length_a   1.000
_cell.length_b   1.000
_cell.length_c   1.000
_cell.angle_alpha   90.00
_cell.angle_beta   90.00
_cell.angle_gamma   90.00
#
_symmetry.space_group_name_H-M   'P 1'
#
loop_
_entity.id
_entity.type
_entity.pdbx_description
1 polymer ?
#
loop_
_entity_poly.entity_id
_entity_poly.type
_entity_poly.pdbx_seq_one_letter_code
_entity_poly.pdbx_strand_id
1 'polypeptide(L)'
;EHPDQPVLAFDMVRYVGEPVAIVAANHPEVAKKAIDAIYVDYEQLDPLVNSREAIEAAPIHPDGNVIRHLVINHGDPDAVGNITVEGEYEVGMQDQAFLGTESGIAFPSTDGGVDLHISTQWLHSDRDQVASALNLPEDLVRVTLAGVGGAFGGREDVSMHVHLCMLALHTGRPVKMVYDRNESFLGHVHRHPAKIWFRHSADDS
;
A
#
# COMPACT_ATOMS: atom_id res chain seq x y z
N GLU A 1 -9.22 -2.07 10.03
CA GLU A 1 -8.76 -1.61 8.71
C GLU A 1 -9.91 -0.89 8.03
N HIS A 2 -9.65 0.27 7.45
CA HIS A 2 -10.65 1.05 6.74
C HIS A 2 -10.58 0.70 5.25
N PRO A 3 -11.58 0.05 4.66
CA PRO A 3 -11.57 -0.32 3.24
C PRO A 3 -12.00 0.88 2.37
N ASP A 4 -11.26 1.98 2.46
CA ASP A 4 -11.59 3.25 1.80
C ASP A 4 -10.66 3.58 0.62
N GLN A 5 -9.59 2.80 0.40
CA GLN A 5 -8.71 2.99 -0.74
C GLN A 5 -9.36 2.45 -2.01
N PRO A 6 -9.65 3.29 -3.01
CA PRO A 6 -10.18 2.82 -4.28
C PRO A 6 -9.13 2.02 -5.05
N VAL A 7 -9.56 1.01 -5.81
CA VAL A 7 -8.68 0.22 -6.67
C VAL A 7 -7.99 1.09 -7.73
N LEU A 8 -8.73 2.06 -8.26
CA LEU A 8 -8.22 3.14 -9.11
C LEU A 8 -8.82 4.45 -8.62
N ALA A 9 -8.03 5.50 -8.53
CA ALA A 9 -8.52 6.82 -8.19
C ALA A 9 -9.53 7.30 -9.24
N PHE A 10 -10.71 7.74 -8.82
CA PHE A 10 -11.80 8.14 -9.71
C PHE A 10 -12.20 9.62 -9.58
N ASP A 11 -11.93 10.26 -8.46
CA ASP A 11 -12.28 11.65 -8.18
C ASP A 11 -11.09 12.49 -7.71
N MET A 12 -10.21 11.92 -6.88
CA MET A 12 -9.06 12.60 -6.30
C MET A 12 -7.88 11.63 -6.17
N VAL A 13 -6.70 12.10 -6.52
CA VAL A 13 -5.42 11.43 -6.23
C VAL A 13 -4.88 11.97 -4.93
N ARG A 14 -4.61 11.10 -3.96
CA ARG A 14 -4.25 11.45 -2.59
C ARG A 14 -2.76 11.37 -2.30
N TYR A 15 -2.02 10.56 -3.10
CA TYR A 15 -0.59 10.39 -2.92
C TYR A 15 0.12 10.07 -4.24
N VAL A 16 1.42 10.27 -4.28
CA VAL A 16 2.25 9.93 -5.45
C VAL A 16 2.34 8.42 -5.60
N GLY A 17 1.96 7.89 -6.77
CA GLY A 17 1.90 6.45 -7.04
C GLY A 17 0.49 5.85 -6.92
N GLU A 18 -0.52 6.63 -6.54
CA GLU A 18 -1.91 6.14 -6.53
C GLU A 18 -2.35 5.78 -7.96
N PRO A 19 -2.84 4.53 -8.19
CA PRO A 19 -3.22 4.09 -9.52
C PRO A 19 -4.44 4.86 -10.06
N VAL A 20 -4.32 5.39 -11.27
CA VAL A 20 -5.41 6.11 -11.97
C VAL A 20 -6.00 5.29 -13.09
N ALA A 21 -5.17 4.55 -13.81
CA ALA A 21 -5.59 3.72 -14.93
C ALA A 21 -4.70 2.49 -15.06
N ILE A 22 -5.27 1.41 -15.59
CA ILE A 22 -4.55 0.18 -15.90
C ILE A 22 -4.85 -0.26 -17.32
N VAL A 23 -3.88 -0.91 -17.96
CA VAL A 23 -3.99 -1.34 -19.36
C VAL A 23 -3.59 -2.81 -19.49
N ALA A 24 -4.35 -3.57 -20.27
CA ALA A 24 -3.96 -4.89 -20.75
C ALA A 24 -3.81 -4.90 -22.26
N ALA A 25 -2.72 -5.52 -22.75
CA ALA A 25 -2.46 -5.67 -24.17
C ALA A 25 -1.80 -7.02 -24.45
N ASN A 26 -1.74 -7.41 -25.73
CA ASN A 26 -1.13 -8.69 -26.15
C ASN A 26 0.41 -8.69 -26.06
N HIS A 27 1.03 -7.54 -25.88
CA HIS A 27 2.47 -7.37 -25.78
C HIS A 27 2.83 -6.21 -24.85
N PRO A 28 3.89 -6.30 -24.03
CA PRO A 28 4.28 -5.23 -23.09
C PRO A 28 4.51 -3.87 -23.77
N GLU A 29 5.15 -3.85 -24.96
CA GLU A 29 5.36 -2.60 -25.71
C GLU A 29 4.05 -1.93 -26.16
N VAL A 30 3.02 -2.74 -26.43
CA VAL A 30 1.70 -2.19 -26.78
C VAL A 30 1.01 -1.62 -25.54
N ALA A 31 1.12 -2.32 -24.40
CA ALA A 31 0.61 -1.82 -23.13
C ALA A 31 1.28 -0.49 -22.75
N LYS A 32 2.61 -0.39 -22.87
CA LYS A 32 3.36 0.85 -22.61
C LYS A 32 2.90 2.00 -23.50
N LYS A 33 2.80 1.78 -24.81
CA LYS A 33 2.29 2.79 -25.74
C LYS A 33 0.85 3.23 -25.42
N ALA A 34 0.02 2.30 -24.93
CA ALA A 34 -1.34 2.61 -24.55
C ALA A 34 -1.38 3.45 -23.26
N ILE A 35 -0.52 3.17 -22.28
CA ILE A 35 -0.36 4.01 -21.08
C ILE A 35 0.09 5.41 -21.47
N ASP A 36 1.10 5.53 -22.34
CA ASP A 36 1.61 6.83 -22.83
C ASP A 36 0.55 7.65 -23.61
N ALA A 37 -0.49 7.00 -24.11
CA ALA A 37 -1.60 7.66 -24.82
C ALA A 37 -2.76 8.07 -23.89
N ILE A 38 -2.73 7.68 -22.63
CA ILE A 38 -3.73 8.10 -21.64
C ILE A 38 -3.40 9.54 -21.23
N TYR A 39 -4.34 10.44 -21.43
CA TYR A 39 -4.26 11.81 -20.95
C TYR A 39 -5.13 11.96 -19.71
N VAL A 40 -4.54 12.50 -18.63
CA VAL A 40 -5.26 12.81 -17.39
C VAL A 40 -5.12 14.31 -17.16
N ASP A 41 -6.26 14.98 -17.00
CA ASP A 41 -6.32 16.39 -16.62
C ASP A 41 -6.46 16.50 -15.10
N TYR A 42 -5.51 17.19 -14.45
CA TYR A 42 -5.49 17.34 -13.01
C TYR A 42 -5.73 18.79 -12.60
N GLU A 43 -6.65 18.98 -11.68
CA GLU A 43 -6.70 20.19 -10.87
C GLU A 43 -5.78 20.01 -9.67
N GLN A 44 -4.69 20.77 -9.62
CA GLN A 44 -3.71 20.64 -8.54
C GLN A 44 -4.24 21.27 -7.26
N LEU A 45 -4.28 20.47 -6.18
CA LEU A 45 -4.60 20.89 -4.81
C LEU A 45 -3.32 21.15 -4.02
N ASP A 46 -3.43 21.91 -2.93
CA ASP A 46 -2.30 22.11 -2.02
C ASP A 46 -1.94 20.80 -1.31
N PRO A 47 -0.69 20.32 -1.43
CA PRO A 47 -0.29 19.05 -0.85
C PRO A 47 -0.12 19.13 0.67
N LEU A 48 -0.64 18.13 1.39
CA LEU A 48 -0.47 17.99 2.83
C LEU A 48 0.61 16.95 3.13
N VAL A 49 1.85 17.41 3.28
CA VAL A 49 3.05 16.54 3.40
C VAL A 49 3.70 16.53 4.79
N ASN A 50 3.20 17.33 5.71
CA ASN A 50 3.72 17.41 7.08
C ASN A 50 2.73 16.74 8.04
N SER A 51 3.14 15.68 8.71
CA SER A 51 2.28 14.91 9.61
C SER A 51 1.79 15.71 10.84
N ARG A 52 2.55 16.70 11.33
CA ARG A 52 2.10 17.56 12.44
C ARG A 52 1.03 18.56 11.98
N GLU A 53 1.22 19.12 10.79
CA GLU A 53 0.23 20.03 10.19
C GLU A 53 -1.05 19.28 9.81
N ALA A 54 -0.93 18.01 9.41
CA ALA A 54 -2.05 17.17 9.02
C ALA A 54 -3.08 16.96 10.15
N ILE A 55 -2.66 16.98 11.41
CA ILE A 55 -3.56 16.81 12.58
C ILE A 55 -4.62 17.93 12.62
N GLU A 56 -4.22 19.16 12.30
CA GLU A 56 -5.06 20.35 12.37
C GLU A 56 -5.63 20.80 11.01
N ALA A 57 -5.19 20.15 9.91
CA ALA A 57 -5.62 20.51 8.58
C ALA A 57 -7.01 19.98 8.23
N ALA A 58 -7.59 20.49 7.16
CA ALA A 58 -8.82 19.94 6.59
C ALA A 58 -8.62 18.44 6.26
N PRO A 59 -9.60 17.58 6.56
CA PRO A 59 -9.45 16.14 6.37
C PRO A 59 -9.32 15.77 4.89
N ILE A 60 -8.35 14.91 4.59
CA ILE A 60 -8.18 14.29 3.27
C ILE A 60 -9.06 13.05 3.13
N HIS A 61 -9.28 12.33 4.25
CA HIS A 61 -10.13 11.16 4.32
C HIS A 61 -11.43 11.46 5.06
N PRO A 62 -12.53 10.73 4.79
CA PRO A 62 -13.82 10.96 5.45
C PRO A 62 -13.75 10.97 6.98
N ASP A 63 -12.91 10.10 7.56
CA ASP A 63 -12.74 9.93 8.99
C ASP A 63 -11.65 10.85 9.61
N GLY A 64 -11.08 11.75 8.81
CA GLY A 64 -10.03 12.68 9.24
C GLY A 64 -8.63 12.23 8.85
N ASN A 65 -7.62 12.96 9.32
CA ASN A 65 -6.20 12.71 8.99
C ASN A 65 -5.47 11.86 10.03
N VAL A 66 -6.14 11.42 11.10
CA VAL A 66 -5.56 10.59 12.17
C VAL A 66 -6.13 9.19 12.08
N ILE A 67 -5.37 8.26 11.51
CA ILE A 67 -5.78 6.86 11.36
C ILE A 67 -5.97 6.19 12.74
N ARG A 68 -5.07 6.47 13.68
CA ARG A 68 -5.10 5.83 14.99
C ARG A 68 -4.46 6.71 16.06
N HIS A 69 -5.13 6.82 17.19
CA HIS A 69 -4.57 7.38 18.42
C HIS A 69 -4.57 6.30 19.50
N LEU A 70 -3.40 5.94 20.01
CA LEU A 70 -3.25 4.93 21.05
C LEU A 70 -2.57 5.54 22.28
N VAL A 71 -3.20 5.35 23.45
CA VAL A 71 -2.63 5.75 24.74
C VAL A 71 -2.44 4.49 25.60
N ILE A 72 -1.22 4.26 26.06
CA ILE A 72 -0.89 3.15 26.97
C ILE A 72 -0.26 3.77 28.21
N ASN A 73 -0.91 3.60 29.38
CA ASN A 73 -0.42 4.08 30.67
C ASN A 73 -0.25 2.90 31.60
N HIS A 74 0.86 2.92 32.35
CA HIS A 74 1.09 2.00 33.47
C HIS A 74 1.82 2.74 34.58
N GLY A 75 1.25 2.75 35.78
CA GLY A 75 1.77 3.54 36.91
C GLY A 75 1.50 5.05 36.75
N ASP A 76 2.37 5.85 37.35
CA ASP A 76 2.31 7.31 37.27
C ASP A 76 3.14 7.82 36.09
N PRO A 77 2.53 8.37 35.04
CA PRO A 77 3.26 8.88 33.87
C PRO A 77 4.08 10.14 34.16
N ASP A 78 3.79 10.85 35.26
CA ASP A 78 4.46 12.07 35.68
C ASP A 78 5.59 11.83 36.69
N ALA A 79 5.80 10.58 37.12
CA ALA A 79 6.91 10.24 38.01
C ALA A 79 8.26 10.60 37.37
N VAL A 80 9.10 11.31 38.11
CA VAL A 80 10.42 11.78 37.67
C VAL A 80 11.47 11.33 38.68
N GLY A 81 12.48 10.58 38.22
CA GLY A 81 13.64 10.19 39.02
C GLY A 81 14.73 11.28 39.03
N ASN A 82 15.83 10.99 39.77
CA ASN A 82 16.96 11.91 39.92
C ASN A 82 17.70 12.14 38.60
N ILE A 83 17.65 11.17 37.70
CA ILE A 83 18.33 11.20 36.40
C ILE A 83 17.26 11.16 35.34
N THR A 84 17.24 12.18 34.47
CA THR A 84 16.30 12.27 33.36
C THR A 84 17.06 12.51 32.08
N VAL A 85 16.74 11.74 31.05
CA VAL A 85 17.26 11.89 29.67
C VAL A 85 16.07 12.06 28.73
N GLU A 86 16.15 13.06 27.89
CA GLU A 86 15.15 13.36 26.88
C GLU A 86 15.78 13.38 25.48
N GLY A 87 15.00 13.04 24.48
CA GLY A 87 15.44 13.12 23.11
C GLY A 87 14.30 13.23 22.11
N GLU A 88 14.57 13.88 21.00
CA GLU A 88 13.70 13.95 19.85
C GLU A 88 14.43 13.40 18.63
N TYR A 89 13.75 12.52 17.88
CA TYR A 89 14.28 11.87 16.69
C TYR A 89 13.30 11.97 15.54
N GLU A 90 13.83 12.16 14.35
CA GLU A 90 13.04 12.14 13.13
C GLU A 90 13.66 11.15 12.14
N VAL A 91 12.80 10.30 11.56
CA VAL A 91 13.17 9.31 10.55
C VAL A 91 12.31 9.54 9.33
N GLY A 92 12.91 9.69 8.16
CA GLY A 92 12.20 9.83 6.89
C GLY A 92 11.54 8.52 6.44
N MET A 93 10.68 8.63 5.44
CA MET A 93 10.13 7.48 4.72
C MET A 93 11.27 6.67 4.09
N GLN A 94 11.16 5.35 4.13
CA GLN A 94 12.17 4.44 3.57
C GLN A 94 11.51 3.35 2.73
N ASP A 95 12.11 3.08 1.58
CA ASP A 95 11.77 1.97 0.71
C ASP A 95 12.59 0.73 1.10
N GLN A 96 12.00 -0.45 1.03
CA GLN A 96 12.66 -1.72 1.32
C GLN A 96 13.64 -2.13 0.22
N ALA A 97 13.47 -1.62 -0.99
CA ALA A 97 14.34 -1.80 -2.15
C ALA A 97 14.75 -3.26 -2.41
N PHE A 98 13.82 -4.19 -2.25
CA PHE A 98 14.07 -5.61 -2.49
C PHE A 98 14.48 -5.85 -3.95
N LEU A 99 15.33 -6.86 -4.19
CA LEU A 99 15.96 -7.11 -5.49
C LEU A 99 14.95 -7.47 -6.59
N GLY A 100 14.02 -8.37 -6.30
CA GLY A 100 12.93 -8.74 -7.21
C GLY A 100 11.77 -7.76 -7.08
N THR A 101 11.50 -6.98 -8.12
CA THR A 101 10.32 -6.08 -8.16
C THR A 101 9.01 -6.87 -8.09
N GLU A 102 7.89 -6.15 -7.91
CA GLU A 102 6.56 -6.76 -7.90
C GLU A 102 6.31 -7.45 -9.22
N SER A 103 5.82 -8.68 -9.14
CA SER A 103 5.46 -9.46 -10.31
C SER A 103 4.38 -10.48 -9.98
N GLY A 104 3.46 -10.67 -10.92
CA GLY A 104 2.40 -11.64 -10.77
C GLY A 104 1.74 -11.98 -12.09
N ILE A 105 0.91 -13.00 -12.05
CA ILE A 105 0.04 -13.41 -13.16
C ILE A 105 -1.30 -13.87 -12.60
N ALA A 106 -2.39 -13.41 -13.21
CA ALA A 106 -3.73 -13.85 -12.89
C ALA A 106 -4.37 -14.59 -14.07
N PHE A 107 -5.12 -15.63 -13.76
CA PHE A 107 -5.86 -16.43 -14.73
C PHE A 107 -7.35 -16.37 -14.38
N PRO A 108 -8.23 -16.02 -15.33
CA PRO A 108 -9.66 -16.16 -15.09
C PRO A 108 -10.02 -17.64 -15.04
N SER A 109 -10.86 -18.04 -14.11
CA SER A 109 -11.30 -19.43 -13.94
C SER A 109 -12.68 -19.66 -14.53
N THR A 110 -12.97 -20.91 -14.90
CA THR A 110 -14.25 -21.31 -15.51
C THR A 110 -15.44 -21.25 -14.55
N ASP A 111 -15.18 -21.20 -13.25
CA ASP A 111 -16.19 -21.03 -12.19
C ASP A 111 -16.57 -19.58 -11.93
N GLY A 112 -16.01 -18.64 -12.71
CA GLY A 112 -16.21 -17.19 -12.53
C GLY A 112 -15.23 -16.56 -11.54
N GLY A 113 -14.33 -17.35 -10.99
CA GLY A 113 -13.27 -16.88 -10.08
C GLY A 113 -11.98 -16.52 -10.77
N VAL A 114 -10.91 -16.36 -9.97
CA VAL A 114 -9.57 -16.01 -10.43
C VAL A 114 -8.49 -16.77 -9.68
N ASP A 115 -7.46 -17.21 -10.41
CA ASP A 115 -6.25 -17.81 -9.88
C ASP A 115 -5.09 -16.81 -10.01
N LEU A 116 -4.58 -16.33 -8.88
CA LEU A 116 -3.50 -15.35 -8.80
C LEU A 116 -2.21 -16.03 -8.33
N HIS A 117 -1.14 -15.92 -9.11
CA HIS A 117 0.21 -16.30 -8.72
C HIS A 117 1.02 -15.04 -8.49
N ILE A 118 1.49 -14.80 -7.26
CA ILE A 118 2.11 -13.55 -6.89
C ILE A 118 3.14 -13.73 -5.76
N SER A 119 4.08 -12.78 -5.67
CA SER A 119 5.02 -12.69 -4.55
C SER A 119 4.38 -11.90 -3.42
N THR A 120 4.21 -12.52 -2.26
CA THR A 120 3.61 -11.89 -1.06
C THR A 120 4.20 -12.44 0.23
N GLN A 121 3.97 -11.75 1.34
CA GLN A 121 4.26 -12.23 2.70
C GLN A 121 3.00 -12.77 3.39
N TRP A 122 1.79 -12.31 3.01
CA TRP A 122 0.54 -12.59 3.71
C TRP A 122 -0.56 -13.16 2.81
N LEU A 123 -0.30 -14.32 2.24
CA LEU A 123 -1.11 -14.99 1.23
C LEU A 123 -2.63 -15.03 1.53
N HIS A 124 -3.00 -15.29 2.78
CA HIS A 124 -4.41 -15.38 3.18
C HIS A 124 -5.06 -14.00 3.28
N SER A 125 -4.36 -13.02 3.86
CA SER A 125 -4.82 -11.65 3.93
C SER A 125 -5.00 -11.03 2.54
N ASP A 126 -4.07 -11.30 1.62
CA ASP A 126 -4.16 -10.83 0.23
C ASP A 126 -5.37 -11.43 -0.48
N ARG A 127 -5.66 -12.72 -0.27
CA ARG A 127 -6.87 -13.36 -0.81
C ARG A 127 -8.13 -12.63 -0.35
N ASP A 128 -8.22 -12.37 0.95
CA ASP A 128 -9.40 -11.75 1.55
C ASP A 128 -9.57 -10.31 1.03
N GLN A 129 -8.48 -9.56 0.89
CA GLN A 129 -8.49 -8.21 0.32
C GLN A 129 -8.87 -8.22 -1.17
N VAL A 130 -8.32 -9.14 -1.98
CA VAL A 130 -8.66 -9.28 -3.40
C VAL A 130 -10.12 -9.67 -3.57
N ALA A 131 -10.63 -10.62 -2.79
CA ALA A 131 -12.02 -11.06 -2.82
C ALA A 131 -12.97 -9.89 -2.50
N SER A 132 -12.67 -9.14 -1.43
CA SER A 132 -13.42 -7.96 -1.04
C SER A 132 -13.43 -6.88 -2.13
N ALA A 133 -12.26 -6.53 -2.67
CA ALA A 133 -12.12 -5.48 -3.68
C ALA A 133 -12.83 -5.82 -5.00
N LEU A 134 -12.89 -7.10 -5.37
CA LEU A 134 -13.57 -7.58 -6.57
C LEU A 134 -15.03 -7.94 -6.34
N ASN A 135 -15.52 -7.85 -5.09
CA ASN A 135 -16.84 -8.29 -4.68
C ASN A 135 -17.11 -9.76 -5.09
N LEU A 136 -16.12 -10.63 -4.88
CA LEU A 136 -16.20 -12.07 -5.12
C LEU A 136 -16.26 -12.83 -3.80
N PRO A 137 -16.91 -14.00 -3.75
CA PRO A 137 -16.73 -14.97 -2.68
C PRO A 137 -15.26 -15.39 -2.54
N GLU A 138 -14.76 -15.56 -1.30
CA GLU A 138 -13.36 -15.92 -1.05
C GLU A 138 -12.94 -17.25 -1.70
N ASP A 139 -13.84 -18.21 -1.82
CA ASP A 139 -13.60 -19.52 -2.46
C ASP A 139 -13.41 -19.42 -3.98
N LEU A 140 -13.81 -18.31 -4.58
CA LEU A 140 -13.55 -18.01 -6.00
C LEU A 140 -12.22 -17.26 -6.22
N VAL A 141 -11.51 -16.87 -5.17
CA VAL A 141 -10.19 -16.25 -5.26
C VAL A 141 -9.14 -17.22 -4.73
N ARG A 142 -8.26 -17.69 -5.60
CA ARG A 142 -7.18 -18.61 -5.26
C ARG A 142 -5.85 -17.93 -5.44
N VAL A 143 -5.07 -17.84 -4.36
CA VAL A 143 -3.75 -17.18 -4.38
C VAL A 143 -2.66 -18.23 -4.18
N THR A 144 -1.71 -18.24 -5.09
CA THR A 144 -0.54 -19.13 -5.05
C THR A 144 0.71 -18.30 -4.89
N LEU A 145 1.52 -18.66 -3.89
CA LEU A 145 2.79 -18.00 -3.64
C LEU A 145 3.78 -18.30 -4.77
N ALA A 146 4.24 -17.26 -5.44
CA ALA A 146 5.34 -17.30 -6.40
C ALA A 146 6.70 -17.09 -5.71
N GLY A 147 7.79 -17.10 -6.47
CA GLY A 147 9.12 -16.78 -5.93
C GLY A 147 9.19 -15.36 -5.39
N VAL A 148 9.75 -15.20 -4.19
CA VAL A 148 9.89 -13.90 -3.52
C VAL A 148 11.35 -13.46 -3.58
N GLY A 149 11.62 -12.36 -4.27
CA GLY A 149 12.96 -11.78 -4.44
C GLY A 149 13.35 -10.78 -3.34
N GLY A 150 12.93 -11.02 -2.11
CA GLY A 150 13.05 -10.13 -0.96
C GLY A 150 11.72 -9.45 -0.66
N ALA A 151 11.54 -9.01 0.57
CA ALA A 151 10.31 -8.37 1.03
C ALA A 151 10.55 -7.32 2.13
N PHE A 152 11.18 -7.67 3.25
CA PHE A 152 11.55 -6.77 4.35
C PHE A 152 10.36 -5.93 4.88
N GLY A 153 9.13 -6.53 4.90
CA GLY A 153 7.90 -5.85 5.25
C GLY A 153 7.19 -5.10 4.10
N GLY A 154 7.77 -5.03 2.92
CA GLY A 154 7.17 -4.32 1.77
C GLY A 154 6.17 -5.15 0.94
N ARG A 155 5.94 -6.42 1.33
CA ARG A 155 4.97 -7.31 0.67
C ARG A 155 3.92 -7.86 1.64
N GLU A 156 3.62 -7.09 2.66
CA GLU A 156 2.59 -7.41 3.66
C GLU A 156 1.21 -6.88 3.24
N ASP A 157 1.17 -6.05 2.21
CA ASP A 157 -0.04 -5.45 1.69
C ASP A 157 -0.17 -5.68 0.18
N VAL A 158 -1.39 -5.53 -0.35
CA VAL A 158 -1.64 -5.69 -1.78
C VAL A 158 -1.03 -4.53 -2.57
N SER A 159 -0.37 -4.84 -3.68
CA SER A 159 0.13 -3.85 -4.66
C SER A 159 -0.64 -3.99 -5.98
N MET A 160 -0.16 -4.85 -6.88
CA MET A 160 -0.80 -5.11 -8.17
C MET A 160 -1.86 -6.22 -8.15
N HIS A 161 -2.11 -6.85 -7.01
CA HIS A 161 -2.95 -8.05 -6.86
C HIS A 161 -4.35 -7.87 -7.44
N VAL A 162 -5.04 -6.83 -7.00
CA VAL A 162 -6.42 -6.51 -7.44
C VAL A 162 -6.43 -6.14 -8.92
N HIS A 163 -5.47 -5.33 -9.37
CA HIS A 163 -5.36 -4.89 -10.77
C HIS A 163 -5.18 -6.06 -11.74
N LEU A 164 -4.31 -7.03 -11.39
CA LEU A 164 -4.11 -8.26 -12.17
C LEU A 164 -5.40 -9.06 -12.30
N CYS A 165 -6.05 -9.32 -11.18
CA CYS A 165 -7.28 -10.09 -11.14
C CYS A 165 -8.41 -9.38 -11.90
N MET A 166 -8.57 -8.07 -11.71
CA MET A 166 -9.56 -7.26 -12.42
C MET A 166 -9.36 -7.31 -13.93
N LEU A 167 -8.11 -7.13 -14.41
CA LEU A 167 -7.80 -7.21 -15.83
C LEU A 167 -8.01 -8.62 -16.40
N ALA A 168 -7.65 -9.68 -15.65
CA ALA A 168 -7.84 -11.07 -16.08
C ALA A 168 -9.33 -11.38 -16.23
N LEU A 169 -10.16 -11.03 -15.26
CA LEU A 169 -11.61 -11.20 -15.31
C LEU A 169 -12.25 -10.40 -16.44
N HIS A 170 -11.85 -9.13 -16.59
CA HIS A 170 -12.41 -8.25 -17.62
C HIS A 170 -12.07 -8.70 -19.05
N THR A 171 -10.83 -9.17 -19.27
CA THR A 171 -10.37 -9.61 -20.60
C THR A 171 -10.74 -11.06 -20.92
N GLY A 172 -11.09 -11.86 -19.91
CA GLY A 172 -11.28 -13.30 -20.04
C GLY A 172 -10.00 -14.06 -20.42
N ARG A 173 -8.82 -13.48 -20.15
CA ARG A 173 -7.50 -13.99 -20.54
C ARG A 173 -6.48 -13.90 -19.40
N PRO A 174 -5.46 -14.75 -19.37
CA PRO A 174 -4.35 -14.58 -18.44
C PRO A 174 -3.69 -13.20 -18.61
N VAL A 175 -3.44 -12.53 -17.49
CA VAL A 175 -2.77 -11.23 -17.44
C VAL A 175 -1.54 -11.33 -16.54
N LYS A 176 -0.39 -10.93 -17.06
CA LYS A 176 0.88 -10.82 -16.33
C LYS A 176 1.26 -9.35 -16.18
N MET A 177 1.71 -8.96 -14.99
CA MET A 177 2.26 -7.64 -14.71
C MET A 177 3.61 -7.79 -14.01
N VAL A 178 4.54 -6.94 -14.36
CA VAL A 178 5.87 -6.87 -13.73
C VAL A 178 6.22 -5.39 -13.64
N TYR A 179 6.43 -4.90 -12.43
CA TYR A 179 6.89 -3.53 -12.23
C TYR A 179 8.36 -3.38 -12.61
N ASP A 180 8.69 -2.30 -13.25
CA ASP A 180 10.07 -1.84 -13.29
C ASP A 180 10.48 -1.26 -11.92
N ARG A 181 11.73 -0.81 -11.79
CA ARG A 181 12.20 -0.30 -10.49
C ARG A 181 11.52 1.00 -10.07
N ASN A 182 11.17 1.86 -11.01
CA ASN A 182 10.47 3.11 -10.70
C ASN A 182 9.02 2.83 -10.30
N GLU A 183 8.35 1.94 -11.01
CA GLU A 183 7.00 1.48 -10.65
C GLU A 183 7.00 0.81 -9.28
N SER A 184 8.01 -0.02 -8.97
CA SER A 184 8.17 -0.66 -7.67
C SER A 184 8.30 0.39 -6.55
N PHE A 185 9.14 1.40 -6.71
CA PHE A 185 9.29 2.48 -5.73
C PHE A 185 8.04 3.34 -5.50
N LEU A 186 7.09 3.33 -6.42
CA LEU A 186 5.84 4.08 -6.31
C LEU A 186 4.64 3.21 -5.94
N GLY A 187 4.69 1.93 -6.28
CA GLY A 187 3.52 1.05 -6.30
C GLY A 187 3.40 0.05 -5.14
N HIS A 188 4.24 0.16 -4.11
CA HIS A 188 4.12 -0.66 -2.89
C HIS A 188 4.21 0.19 -1.62
N VAL A 189 3.91 -0.42 -0.48
CA VAL A 189 3.94 0.25 0.82
C VAL A 189 5.37 0.49 1.28
N HIS A 190 5.60 1.63 1.92
CA HIS A 190 6.88 2.06 2.45
C HIS A 190 6.89 2.06 3.97
N ARG A 191 8.06 2.04 4.58
CA ARG A 191 8.18 2.34 5.99
C ARG A 191 7.82 3.80 6.24
N HIS A 192 6.82 4.02 7.08
CA HIS A 192 6.35 5.36 7.42
C HIS A 192 7.45 6.24 8.02
N PRO A 193 7.46 7.55 7.72
CA PRO A 193 8.25 8.50 8.48
C PRO A 193 7.76 8.54 9.92
N ALA A 194 8.65 8.83 10.85
CA ALA A 194 8.29 8.93 12.26
C ALA A 194 8.98 10.10 12.93
N LYS A 195 8.22 10.79 13.81
CA LYS A 195 8.75 11.75 14.78
C LYS A 195 8.54 11.16 16.16
N ILE A 196 9.63 11.01 16.91
CA ILE A 196 9.66 10.30 18.17
C ILE A 196 10.21 11.25 19.21
N TRP A 197 9.44 11.47 20.25
CA TRP A 197 9.92 12.11 21.47
C TRP A 197 9.89 11.08 22.60
N PHE A 198 10.93 11.06 23.42
CA PHE A 198 10.97 10.22 24.60
C PHE A 198 11.56 10.96 25.80
N ARG A 199 11.12 10.56 26.98
CA ARG A 199 11.71 10.91 28.26
C ARG A 199 11.88 9.63 29.07
N HIS A 200 13.10 9.36 29.49
CA HIS A 200 13.43 8.28 30.44
C HIS A 200 13.90 8.90 31.74
N SER A 201 13.35 8.42 32.84
CA SER A 201 13.70 8.86 34.18
C SER A 201 14.01 7.65 35.05
N ALA A 202 15.04 7.75 35.88
CA ALA A 202 15.46 6.70 36.78
C ALA A 202 16.04 7.30 38.07
N ASP A 203 16.02 6.53 39.14
CA ASP A 203 16.74 6.80 40.35
C ASP A 203 18.05 6.01 40.38
N ASP A 204 19.03 6.53 41.09
CA ASP A 204 20.36 5.94 41.23
C ASP A 204 20.49 4.99 42.46
N SER A 205 19.37 4.48 42.97
CA SER A 205 19.26 3.58 44.15
C SER A 205 19.24 2.12 43.79
#